data_9f9b3a0267154b5686b1d8490fbcaffa
#
_entry.id   9f9b3a0267154b5686b1d8490fbcaffa
#
_cell.length_a   1.000
_cell.length_b   1.000
_cell.length_c   1.000
_cell.angle_alpha   90.00
_cell.angle_beta   90.00
_cell.angle_gamma   90.00
#
_symmetry.space_group_name_H-M   'P 1'
#
loop_
_entity.id
_entity.type
_entity.pdbx_description
1 polymer ?
#
loop_
_entity_poly.entity_id
_entity_poly.type
_entity_poly.pdbx_seq_one_letter_code
_entity_poly.pdbx_strand_id
1 'polypeptide(L)'
;NKGVRNKMIIIGIDPGYAIVGIGVVEYVGNKFRTLEYNAITTPAGMPTVERLKKIYTEMTMYIDKYKPDAVAIEELFFNSNQKTAINVAQARGVLLVAVANKNVPISEYTPLQVKQSVTGYGRADKKQIQSMVKMILGLNVIPKPDDAADALALAICHAHSNKMNN
;
A
#
# COMPACT_ATOMS: atom_id res chain seq x y z
N ASN A 1 -26.41 14.44 -19.69
CA ASN A 1 -25.08 14.50 -19.06
C ASN A 1 -24.95 13.36 -18.07
N LYS A 2 -24.49 12.19 -18.55
CA LYS A 2 -24.04 11.11 -17.67
C LYS A 2 -22.72 11.59 -17.10
N GLY A 3 -22.72 11.96 -15.82
CA GLY A 3 -21.50 12.41 -15.13
C GLY A 3 -20.39 11.40 -15.34
N VAL A 4 -19.25 11.91 -15.78
CA VAL A 4 -18.00 11.12 -15.88
C VAL A 4 -17.69 10.59 -14.48
N ARG A 5 -17.87 9.29 -14.27
CA ARG A 5 -17.45 8.65 -13.01
C ARG A 5 -15.94 8.68 -12.98
N ASN A 6 -15.39 9.50 -12.11
CA ASN A 6 -13.95 9.58 -11.94
C ASN A 6 -13.42 8.23 -11.43
N LYS A 7 -12.68 7.55 -12.29
CA LYS A 7 -11.96 6.32 -11.99
C LYS A 7 -10.60 6.67 -11.39
N MET A 8 -10.26 6.05 -10.27
CA MET A 8 -8.95 6.20 -9.63
C MET A 8 -8.32 4.84 -9.42
N ILE A 9 -7.08 4.65 -9.88
CA ILE A 9 -6.27 3.49 -9.57
C ILE A 9 -5.27 3.88 -8.49
N ILE A 10 -5.26 3.14 -7.38
CA ILE A 10 -4.40 3.41 -6.22
C ILE A 10 -3.55 2.16 -5.95
N ILE A 11 -2.25 2.37 -5.76
CA ILE A 11 -1.35 1.35 -5.23
C ILE A 11 -1.07 1.68 -3.77
N GLY A 12 -1.41 0.75 -2.86
CA GLY A 12 -0.97 0.78 -1.48
C GLY A 12 0.35 0.05 -1.33
N ILE A 13 1.25 0.59 -0.52
CA ILE A 13 2.56 0.01 -0.24
C ILE A 13 2.75 -0.10 1.27
N ASP A 14 2.95 -1.34 1.74
CA ASP A 14 3.42 -1.61 3.11
C ASP A 14 4.93 -1.87 3.06
N PRO A 15 5.75 -0.84 3.38
CA PRO A 15 7.20 -0.93 3.18
C PRO A 15 7.85 -1.85 4.21
N GLY A 16 8.68 -2.75 3.72
CA GLY A 16 9.50 -3.63 4.52
C GLY A 16 10.84 -3.88 3.85
N TYR A 17 11.74 -4.58 4.52
CA TYR A 17 13.05 -4.92 3.98
C TYR A 17 13.04 -6.28 3.28
N ALA A 18 12.58 -7.31 3.96
CA ALA A 18 12.45 -8.66 3.39
C ALA A 18 11.19 -8.82 2.57
N ILE A 19 10.12 -8.14 2.95
CA ILE A 19 8.80 -8.21 2.33
C ILE A 19 8.25 -6.80 2.19
N VAL A 20 7.86 -6.43 0.97
CA VAL A 20 7.09 -5.20 0.69
C VAL A 20 5.71 -5.60 0.24
N GLY A 21 4.69 -5.24 0.99
CA GLY A 21 3.30 -5.47 0.59
C GLY A 21 2.86 -4.53 -0.51
N ILE A 22 2.16 -5.07 -1.50
CA ILE A 22 1.58 -4.33 -2.63
C ILE A 22 0.09 -4.65 -2.73
N GLY A 23 -0.73 -3.62 -2.82
CA GLY A 23 -2.15 -3.77 -3.07
C GLY A 23 -2.63 -2.76 -4.10
N VAL A 24 -3.29 -3.22 -5.15
CA VAL A 24 -3.76 -2.37 -6.25
C VAL A 24 -5.26 -2.43 -6.33
N VAL A 25 -5.90 -1.28 -6.20
CA VAL A 25 -7.36 -1.16 -6.27
C VAL A 25 -7.78 -0.12 -7.29
N GLU A 26 -8.92 -0.36 -7.89
CA GLU A 26 -9.63 0.61 -8.70
C GLU A 26 -10.85 1.11 -7.90
N TYR A 27 -11.02 2.41 -7.84
CA TYR A 27 -12.10 3.06 -7.12
C TYR A 27 -12.93 3.90 -8.07
N VAL A 28 -14.20 3.52 -8.24
CA VAL A 28 -15.14 4.19 -9.15
C VAL A 28 -16.49 4.31 -8.46
N GLY A 29 -16.99 5.53 -8.32
CA GLY A 29 -18.34 5.76 -7.80
C GLY A 29 -18.61 5.09 -6.46
N ASN A 30 -17.68 5.20 -5.53
CA ASN A 30 -17.75 4.63 -4.17
C ASN A 30 -17.62 3.10 -4.11
N LYS A 31 -17.22 2.45 -5.19
CA LYS A 31 -17.01 1.01 -5.25
C LYS A 31 -15.56 0.68 -5.55
N PHE A 32 -15.05 -0.33 -4.87
CA PHE A 32 -13.72 -0.87 -5.07
C PHE A 32 -13.74 -2.10 -5.98
N ARG A 33 -12.73 -2.22 -6.80
CA ARG A 33 -12.37 -3.46 -7.49
C ARG A 33 -10.90 -3.73 -7.23
N THR A 34 -10.58 -4.88 -6.67
CA THR A 34 -9.20 -5.29 -6.44
C THR A 34 -8.60 -5.76 -7.75
N LEU A 35 -7.50 -5.14 -8.18
CA LEU A 35 -6.79 -5.51 -9.40
C LEU A 35 -5.70 -6.54 -9.13
N GLU A 36 -4.94 -6.36 -8.04
CA GLU A 36 -3.88 -7.28 -7.63
C GLU A 36 -3.51 -7.02 -6.17
N TYR A 37 -3.07 -8.05 -5.48
CA TYR A 37 -2.35 -7.91 -4.23
C TYR A 37 -1.26 -8.98 -4.17
N ASN A 38 -0.09 -8.57 -3.70
CA ASN A 38 1.09 -9.43 -3.68
C ASN A 38 2.15 -8.84 -2.74
N ALA A 39 3.31 -9.45 -2.74
CA ALA A 39 4.47 -8.94 -2.00
C ALA A 39 5.73 -9.03 -2.87
N ILE A 40 6.58 -8.01 -2.76
CA ILE A 40 7.94 -8.07 -3.25
C ILE A 40 8.78 -8.71 -2.15
N THR A 41 9.36 -9.87 -2.42
CA THR A 41 10.14 -10.60 -1.44
C THR A 41 11.61 -10.63 -1.83
N THR A 42 12.47 -10.45 -0.84
CA THR A 42 13.92 -10.57 -1.00
C THR A 42 14.44 -11.59 0.01
N PRO A 43 15.05 -12.70 -0.44
CA PRO A 43 15.45 -13.78 0.45
C PRO A 43 16.54 -13.37 1.42
N ALA A 44 16.57 -14.04 2.58
CA ALA A 44 17.66 -13.88 3.55
C ALA A 44 19.00 -14.17 2.89
N GLY A 45 20.02 -13.37 3.26
CA GLY A 45 21.37 -13.51 2.69
C GLY A 45 21.59 -12.78 1.37
N MET A 46 20.56 -12.25 0.74
CA MET A 46 20.75 -11.40 -0.43
C MET A 46 21.50 -10.12 -0.03
N PRO A 47 22.58 -9.74 -0.74
CA PRO A 47 23.28 -8.49 -0.46
C PRO A 47 22.36 -7.27 -0.52
N THR A 48 22.57 -6.31 0.37
CA THR A 48 21.71 -5.13 0.50
C THR A 48 21.51 -4.41 -0.82
N VAL A 49 22.55 -4.19 -1.60
CA VAL A 49 22.45 -3.47 -2.89
C VAL A 49 21.56 -4.23 -3.87
N GLU A 50 21.70 -5.54 -3.94
CA GLU A 50 20.87 -6.39 -4.81
C GLU A 50 19.41 -6.41 -4.36
N ARG A 51 19.20 -6.45 -3.06
CA ARG A 51 17.86 -6.38 -2.46
C ARG A 51 17.16 -5.08 -2.80
N LEU A 52 17.84 -3.96 -2.62
CA LEU A 52 17.29 -2.63 -2.95
C LEU A 52 17.04 -2.49 -4.45
N LYS A 53 17.92 -3.01 -5.29
CA LYS A 53 17.71 -3.03 -6.75
C LYS A 53 16.48 -3.83 -7.15
N LYS A 54 16.27 -4.99 -6.53
CA LYS A 54 15.08 -5.82 -6.78
C LYS A 54 13.80 -5.09 -6.40
N ILE A 55 13.79 -4.44 -5.22
CA ILE A 55 12.64 -3.65 -4.75
C ILE A 55 12.33 -2.53 -5.75
N TYR A 56 13.34 -1.79 -6.18
CA TYR A 56 13.19 -0.72 -7.18
C TYR A 56 12.59 -1.23 -8.49
N THR A 57 13.17 -2.31 -9.02
CA THR A 57 12.78 -2.88 -10.31
C THR A 57 11.34 -3.39 -10.27
N GLU A 58 10.98 -4.16 -9.25
CA GLU A 58 9.63 -4.72 -9.15
C GLU A 58 8.58 -3.65 -8.86
N MET A 59 8.90 -2.64 -8.04
CA MET A 59 7.98 -1.51 -7.83
C MET A 59 7.73 -0.75 -9.13
N THR A 60 8.78 -0.49 -9.90
CA THR A 60 8.67 0.15 -11.22
C THR A 60 7.77 -0.66 -12.16
N MET A 61 7.89 -1.98 -12.14
CA MET A 61 7.03 -2.86 -12.94
C MET A 61 5.54 -2.74 -12.57
N TYR A 62 5.23 -2.67 -11.28
CA TYR A 62 3.84 -2.46 -10.83
C TYR A 62 3.29 -1.12 -11.30
N ILE A 63 4.09 -0.06 -11.20
CA ILE A 63 3.67 1.27 -11.64
C ILE A 63 3.43 1.31 -13.15
N ASP A 64 4.32 0.71 -13.92
CA ASP A 64 4.20 0.64 -15.39
C ASP A 64 3.00 -0.20 -15.83
N LYS A 65 2.71 -1.28 -15.11
CA LYS A 65 1.59 -2.18 -15.40
C LYS A 65 0.23 -1.53 -15.15
N TYR A 66 0.08 -0.87 -14.00
CA TYR A 66 -1.21 -0.35 -13.56
C TYR A 66 -1.42 1.13 -13.83
N LYS A 67 -0.35 1.87 -14.05
CA LYS A 67 -0.39 3.34 -14.25
C LYS A 67 -1.28 4.02 -13.21
N PRO A 68 -0.94 3.90 -11.91
CA PRO A 68 -1.79 4.40 -10.86
C PRO A 68 -1.90 5.92 -10.88
N ASP A 69 -3.03 6.43 -10.41
CA ASP A 69 -3.25 7.86 -10.20
C ASP A 69 -2.64 8.35 -8.90
N ALA A 70 -2.46 7.45 -7.94
CA ALA A 70 -1.90 7.74 -6.64
C ALA A 70 -1.25 6.51 -6.02
N VAL A 71 -0.27 6.76 -5.15
CA VAL A 71 0.35 5.75 -4.28
C VAL A 71 0.12 6.16 -2.83
N ALA A 72 -0.33 5.21 -2.02
CA ALA A 72 -0.48 5.34 -0.58
C ALA A 72 0.55 4.48 0.13
N ILE A 73 1.38 5.09 0.97
CA ILE A 73 2.44 4.40 1.70
C ILE A 73 2.29 4.64 3.20
N GLU A 74 2.64 3.64 4.01
CA GLU A 74 2.66 3.79 5.45
C GLU A 74 3.80 4.72 5.87
N GLU A 75 3.50 5.61 6.82
CA GLU A 75 4.49 6.49 7.40
C GLU A 75 5.53 5.69 8.19
N LEU A 76 6.79 6.12 8.11
CA LEU A 76 7.87 5.46 8.83
C LEU A 76 7.79 5.75 10.32
N PHE A 77 7.67 4.69 11.14
CA PHE A 77 7.71 4.77 12.59
C PHE A 77 9.01 4.17 13.13
N PHE A 78 9.67 4.91 13.99
CA PHE A 78 10.83 4.40 14.73
C PHE A 78 10.34 3.59 15.93
N ASN A 79 10.40 2.26 15.80
CA ASN A 79 10.28 1.34 16.91
C ASN A 79 11.64 1.07 17.53
N SER A 80 11.66 0.44 18.71
CA SER A 80 12.83 0.18 19.53
C SER A 80 13.96 -0.63 18.87
N ASN A 81 13.75 -1.24 17.69
CA ASN A 81 14.78 -1.98 16.96
C ASN A 81 15.38 -1.12 15.85
N GLN A 82 16.47 -0.42 16.18
CA GLN A 82 17.16 0.48 15.24
C GLN A 82 17.68 -0.22 13.99
N LYS A 83 18.16 -1.47 14.11
CA LYS A 83 18.71 -2.22 12.97
C LYS A 83 17.63 -2.50 11.90
N THR A 84 16.47 -2.94 12.32
CA THR A 84 15.33 -3.17 11.42
C THR A 84 14.83 -1.86 10.84
N ALA A 85 14.78 -0.79 11.63
CA ALA A 85 14.33 0.54 11.19
C ALA A 85 15.23 1.10 10.07
N ILE A 86 16.54 0.94 10.16
CA ILE A 86 17.48 1.38 9.13
C ILE A 86 17.22 0.64 7.81
N ASN A 87 17.10 -0.68 7.88
CA ASN A 87 16.82 -1.50 6.69
C ASN A 87 15.50 -1.14 6.03
N VAL A 88 14.46 -0.96 6.82
CA VAL A 88 13.14 -0.56 6.31
C VAL A 88 13.21 0.85 5.71
N ALA A 89 13.92 1.78 6.34
CA ALA A 89 14.08 3.14 5.83
C ALA A 89 14.80 3.16 4.46
N GLN A 90 15.82 2.32 4.28
CA GLN A 90 16.51 2.18 3.00
C GLN A 90 15.55 1.66 1.91
N ALA A 91 14.82 0.61 2.20
CA ALA A 91 13.83 0.05 1.28
C ALA A 91 12.74 1.08 0.94
N ARG A 92 12.26 1.80 1.96
CA ARG A 92 11.26 2.85 1.78
C ARG A 92 11.76 3.96 0.87
N GLY A 93 12.99 4.42 1.04
CA GLY A 93 13.59 5.42 0.17
C GLY A 93 13.64 4.99 -1.29
N VAL A 94 13.97 3.74 -1.54
CA VAL A 94 13.99 3.14 -2.88
C VAL A 94 12.58 3.11 -3.49
N LEU A 95 11.57 2.74 -2.71
CA LEU A 95 10.17 2.73 -3.15
C LEU A 95 9.70 4.15 -3.51
N LEU A 96 10.02 5.14 -2.68
CA LEU A 96 9.66 6.53 -2.95
C LEU A 96 10.28 7.04 -4.26
N VAL A 97 11.54 6.73 -4.51
CA VAL A 97 12.24 7.13 -5.74
C VAL A 97 11.63 6.43 -6.96
N ALA A 98 11.33 5.14 -6.86
CA ALA A 98 10.69 4.41 -7.95
C ALA A 98 9.34 5.05 -8.36
N VAL A 99 8.53 5.44 -7.38
CA VAL A 99 7.25 6.12 -7.61
C VAL A 99 7.47 7.53 -8.17
N ALA A 100 8.38 8.31 -7.57
CA ALA A 100 8.67 9.68 -7.98
C ALA A 100 9.19 9.76 -9.42
N ASN A 101 10.01 8.81 -9.85
CA ASN A 101 10.52 8.73 -11.22
C ASN A 101 9.42 8.56 -12.28
N LYS A 102 8.26 8.08 -11.87
CA LYS A 102 7.09 7.91 -12.74
C LYS A 102 6.05 9.03 -12.57
N ASN A 103 6.39 10.06 -11.82
CA ASN A 103 5.55 11.25 -11.58
C ASN A 103 4.17 10.90 -10.97
N VAL A 104 4.10 9.86 -10.14
CA VAL A 104 2.88 9.48 -9.43
C VAL A 104 2.84 10.17 -8.08
N PRO A 105 1.74 10.85 -7.70
CA PRO A 105 1.60 11.45 -6.37
C PRO A 105 1.64 10.41 -5.26
N ILE A 106 2.33 10.73 -4.17
CA ILE A 106 2.46 9.86 -2.99
C ILE A 106 1.78 10.53 -1.80
N SER A 107 0.95 9.78 -1.10
CA SER A 107 0.36 10.16 0.17
C SER A 107 0.80 9.20 1.26
N GLU A 108 1.10 9.73 2.44
CA GLU A 108 1.55 8.98 3.60
C GLU A 108 0.45 8.88 4.64
N TYR A 109 0.31 7.72 5.27
CA TYR A 109 -0.70 7.48 6.29
C TYR A 109 -0.10 6.79 7.51
N THR A 110 -0.53 7.24 8.70
CA THR A 110 -0.17 6.60 9.97
C THR A 110 -1.00 5.33 10.18
N PRO A 111 -0.53 4.39 11.02
CA PRO A 111 -1.34 3.24 11.42
C PRO A 111 -2.71 3.61 11.99
N LEU A 112 -2.78 4.69 12.78
CA LEU A 112 -4.02 5.19 13.35
C LEU A 112 -5.00 5.65 12.26
N GLN A 113 -4.52 6.41 11.27
CA GLN A 113 -5.35 6.86 10.16
C GLN A 113 -5.92 5.69 9.36
N VAL A 114 -5.10 4.66 9.11
CA VAL A 114 -5.53 3.45 8.40
C VAL A 114 -6.62 2.72 9.20
N LYS A 115 -6.41 2.50 10.49
CA LYS A 115 -7.39 1.84 11.35
C LYS A 115 -8.73 2.57 11.36
N GLN A 116 -8.70 3.88 11.57
CA GLN A 116 -9.91 4.70 11.58
C GLN A 116 -10.63 4.72 10.23
N SER A 117 -9.88 4.82 9.14
CA SER A 117 -10.45 4.85 7.80
C SER A 117 -11.09 3.53 7.39
N VAL A 118 -10.46 2.42 7.73
CA VAL A 118 -10.91 1.07 7.32
C VAL A 118 -11.99 0.53 8.23
N THR A 119 -11.86 0.71 9.55
CA THR A 119 -12.77 0.11 10.54
C THR A 119 -13.70 1.12 11.22
N GLY A 120 -13.41 2.41 11.13
CA GLY A 120 -14.07 3.44 11.93
C GLY A 120 -13.61 3.49 13.37
N TYR A 121 -12.60 2.70 13.75
CA TYR A 121 -12.17 2.53 15.14
C TYR A 121 -10.64 2.50 15.26
N GLY A 122 -10.08 3.51 15.95
CA GLY A 122 -8.62 3.69 16.08
C GLY A 122 -7.89 2.61 16.89
N ARG A 123 -8.62 1.81 17.66
CA ARG A 123 -8.07 0.68 18.44
C ARG A 123 -8.34 -0.69 17.82
N ALA A 124 -8.74 -0.73 16.55
CA ALA A 124 -8.97 -1.99 15.86
C ALA A 124 -7.69 -2.84 15.84
N ASP A 125 -7.87 -4.12 16.09
CA ASP A 125 -6.78 -5.09 15.96
C ASP A 125 -6.57 -5.53 14.51
N LYS A 126 -5.52 -6.30 14.28
CA LYS A 126 -5.15 -6.79 12.95
C LYS A 126 -6.25 -7.62 12.29
N LYS A 127 -6.92 -8.48 13.06
CA LYS A 127 -8.01 -9.33 12.55
C LYS A 127 -9.21 -8.49 12.12
N GLN A 128 -9.53 -7.45 12.88
CA GLN A 128 -10.63 -6.54 12.54
C GLN A 128 -10.33 -5.78 11.24
N ILE A 129 -9.10 -5.29 11.08
CA ILE A 129 -8.68 -4.61 9.84
C ILE A 129 -8.76 -5.57 8.66
N GLN A 130 -8.22 -6.77 8.76
CA GLN A 130 -8.24 -7.78 7.70
C GLN A 130 -9.67 -8.17 7.31
N SER A 131 -10.55 -8.33 8.29
CA SER A 131 -11.97 -8.64 8.05
C SER A 131 -12.68 -7.51 7.30
N MET A 132 -12.38 -6.27 7.66
CA MET A 132 -12.96 -5.10 6.98
C MET A 132 -12.41 -4.93 5.57
N VAL A 133 -11.12 -5.15 5.36
CA VAL A 133 -10.52 -5.14 4.01
C VAL A 133 -11.21 -6.17 3.12
N LYS A 134 -11.37 -7.39 3.61
CA LYS A 134 -12.09 -8.45 2.88
C LYS A 134 -13.51 -8.01 2.52
N MET A 135 -14.24 -7.44 3.47
CA MET A 135 -15.63 -7.00 3.28
C MET A 135 -15.73 -5.83 2.29
N ILE A 136 -14.91 -4.79 2.48
CA ILE A 136 -14.94 -3.58 1.64
C ILE A 136 -14.61 -3.92 0.18
N LEU A 137 -13.64 -4.81 -0.02
CA LEU A 137 -13.21 -5.21 -1.36
C LEU A 137 -14.04 -6.37 -1.95
N GLY A 138 -14.97 -6.94 -1.19
CA GLY A 138 -15.80 -8.05 -1.64
C GLY A 138 -15.01 -9.32 -1.95
N LEU A 139 -13.94 -9.59 -1.19
CA LEU A 139 -13.10 -10.76 -1.38
C LEU A 139 -13.69 -11.99 -0.70
N ASN A 140 -13.41 -13.18 -1.24
CA ASN A 140 -13.87 -14.44 -0.68
C ASN A 140 -13.03 -14.91 0.50
N VAL A 141 -11.77 -14.48 0.56
CA VAL A 141 -10.80 -14.83 1.60
C VAL A 141 -10.05 -13.61 2.06
N ILE A 142 -9.47 -13.67 3.27
CA ILE A 142 -8.55 -12.64 3.75
C ILE A 142 -7.29 -12.69 2.90
N PRO A 143 -6.84 -11.53 2.33
CA PRO A 143 -5.64 -11.50 1.50
C PRO A 143 -4.40 -11.98 2.23
N LYS A 144 -3.57 -12.74 1.54
CA LYS A 144 -2.27 -13.22 2.00
C LYS A 144 -1.18 -12.83 0.98
N PRO A 145 0.05 -12.57 1.43
CA PRO A 145 0.49 -12.49 2.84
C PRO A 145 -0.10 -11.27 3.57
N ASP A 146 0.09 -11.21 4.89
CA ASP A 146 -0.42 -10.12 5.73
C ASP A 146 0.00 -8.74 5.23
N ASP A 147 1.22 -8.61 4.71
CA ASP A 147 1.74 -7.36 4.15
C ASP A 147 0.91 -6.87 2.95
N ALA A 148 0.40 -7.79 2.14
CA ALA A 148 -0.48 -7.45 1.03
C ALA A 148 -1.85 -6.94 1.53
N ALA A 149 -2.38 -7.53 2.60
CA ALA A 149 -3.60 -7.04 3.25
C ALA A 149 -3.40 -5.64 3.82
N ASP A 150 -2.26 -5.38 4.45
CA ASP A 150 -1.90 -4.05 4.98
C ASP A 150 -1.78 -3.02 3.84
N ALA A 151 -1.21 -3.41 2.72
CA ALA A 151 -1.11 -2.56 1.53
C ALA A 151 -2.50 -2.22 0.95
N LEU A 152 -3.40 -3.18 0.88
CA LEU A 152 -4.79 -2.95 0.45
C LEU A 152 -5.51 -1.98 1.40
N ALA A 153 -5.27 -2.10 2.71
CA ALA A 153 -5.83 -1.19 3.71
C ALA A 153 -5.37 0.26 3.48
N LEU A 154 -4.10 0.46 3.10
CA LEU A 154 -3.57 1.78 2.74
C LEU A 154 -4.26 2.36 1.51
N ALA A 155 -4.48 1.56 0.49
CA ALA A 155 -5.19 1.98 -0.71
C ALA A 155 -6.65 2.40 -0.40
N ILE A 156 -7.34 1.64 0.44
CA ILE A 156 -8.70 1.98 0.92
C ILE A 156 -8.67 3.29 1.70
N CYS A 157 -7.70 3.46 2.60
CA CYS A 157 -7.53 4.68 3.39
C CYS A 157 -7.38 5.91 2.47
N HIS A 158 -6.57 5.81 1.43
CA HIS A 158 -6.39 6.89 0.48
C HIS A 158 -7.69 7.24 -0.26
N ALA A 159 -8.42 6.24 -0.73
CA ALA A 159 -9.71 6.46 -1.41
C ALA A 159 -10.73 7.17 -0.51
N HIS A 160 -10.81 6.77 0.76
CA HIS A 160 -11.70 7.40 1.73
C HIS A 160 -11.28 8.83 2.06
N SER A 161 -9.97 9.09 2.17
CA SER A 161 -9.44 10.42 2.49
C SER A 161 -9.69 11.44 1.38
N ASN A 162 -9.62 11.04 0.12
CA ASN A 162 -9.90 11.91 -1.01
C ASN A 162 -11.37 12.37 -1.10
N LYS A 163 -12.29 11.60 -0.53
CA LYS A 163 -13.71 12.00 -0.45
C LYS A 163 -13.96 13.15 0.51
N MET A 164 -13.15 13.26 1.55
CA MET A 164 -13.32 14.30 2.57
C MET A 164 -12.78 15.66 2.11
N ASN A 165 -12.03 15.69 1.01
CA ASN A 165 -11.41 16.90 0.46
C ASN A 165 -12.14 17.46 -0.77
N ASN A 166 -13.20 16.81 -1.21
CA ASN A 166 -14.11 17.24 -2.29
C ASN A 166 -15.51 17.54 -1.75
#